data_31686e5128e30ff3ba47bc3959928cf3
#
_entry.id   31686e5128e30ff3ba47bc3959928cf3
#
_cell.length_a   1.000
_cell.length_b   1.000
_cell.length_c   1.000
_cell.angle_alpha   90.00
_cell.angle_beta   90.00
_cell.angle_gamma   90.00
#
_symmetry.space_group_name_H-M   'P 1'
#
loop_
_entity.id
_entity.type
_entity.pdbx_description
1 polymer ?
#
loop_
_entity_poly.entity_id
_entity_poly.type
_entity_poly.pdbx_seq_one_letter_code
_entity_poly.pdbx_strand_id
1 'polypeptide(L)'
;DDVIAFSGRTLREEQGGGKYINSPETPIFKKSNVFFGLHKAIRHMRDYAVLCEGQLDVIACHEAGVKNAVATQGTACTNEHARLLKRYTGSDKVVICYDSDFAGHDAAAKAFLEMAALGMDVRVATMPPGEDPDSLVKSRGPDEFRSILEKSSEFFDYRLRYLGEENNLDDPGTKARVARDLSPMLHAVSDKNAQEASINFVATRLGLSPDGIRQAVVDAAKRPSRRRDKKDDPVIVESTPVDRELGVLAAL
;
A
#
# COMPACT_ATOMS: atom_id res chain seq x y z
N ASP A 1 24.07 -8.34 9.55
CA ASP A 1 23.00 -8.28 8.52
C ASP A 1 23.53 -9.02 7.29
N ASP A 2 22.81 -10.06 6.87
CA ASP A 2 23.19 -10.87 5.73
C ASP A 2 22.37 -10.44 4.50
N VAL A 3 23.03 -10.41 3.34
CA VAL A 3 22.36 -10.13 2.06
C VAL A 3 21.58 -11.38 1.64
N ILE A 4 20.27 -11.25 1.41
CA ILE A 4 19.40 -12.37 1.04
C ILE A 4 18.92 -12.30 -0.41
N ALA A 5 18.99 -11.12 -1.06
CA ALA A 5 18.61 -10.92 -2.45
C ALA A 5 19.17 -9.62 -3.01
N PHE A 6 19.06 -9.48 -4.33
CA PHE A 6 19.43 -8.27 -5.07
C PHE A 6 18.23 -7.76 -5.88
N SER A 7 18.19 -6.45 -6.08
CA SER A 7 17.26 -5.80 -6.99
C SER A 7 18.00 -4.81 -7.88
N GLY A 8 17.65 -4.77 -9.15
CA GLY A 8 18.20 -3.84 -10.12
C GLY A 8 17.07 -3.11 -10.86
N ARG A 9 17.30 -1.82 -11.19
CA ARG A 9 16.40 -1.04 -12.02
C ARG A 9 17.04 -0.83 -13.39
N THR A 10 16.27 -1.06 -14.45
CA THR A 10 16.70 -0.74 -15.81
C THR A 10 16.83 0.78 -15.98
N LEU A 11 18.01 1.26 -16.42
CA LEU A 11 18.25 2.68 -16.68
C LEU A 11 17.80 3.12 -18.07
N ARG A 12 17.51 2.17 -18.97
CA ARG A 12 17.00 2.43 -20.33
C ARG A 12 15.57 1.90 -20.44
N GLU A 13 14.71 2.65 -21.11
CA GLU A 13 13.40 2.15 -21.53
C GLU A 13 13.59 1.15 -22.66
N GLU A 14 13.64 -0.14 -22.33
CA GLU A 14 13.62 -1.21 -23.33
C GLU A 14 12.18 -1.68 -23.53
N GLN A 15 11.78 -1.84 -24.79
CA GLN A 15 10.48 -2.40 -25.15
C GLN A 15 10.37 -3.85 -24.62
N GLY A 16 9.47 -4.08 -23.66
CA GLY A 16 9.05 -5.42 -23.24
C GLY A 16 9.68 -5.97 -21.96
N GLY A 17 10.49 -5.23 -21.22
CA GLY A 17 11.05 -5.66 -19.92
C GLY A 17 10.42 -4.95 -18.71
N GLY A 18 10.36 -5.62 -17.56
CA GLY A 18 9.93 -4.98 -16.30
C GLY A 18 10.93 -3.89 -15.87
N LYS A 19 10.42 -2.79 -15.29
CA LYS A 19 11.22 -1.66 -14.78
C LYS A 19 12.24 -2.10 -13.71
N TYR A 20 11.92 -3.16 -12.96
CA TYR A 20 12.77 -3.76 -11.93
C TYR A 20 13.00 -5.24 -12.19
N ILE A 21 14.21 -5.69 -11.92
CA ILE A 21 14.61 -7.10 -11.93
C ILE A 21 15.03 -7.44 -10.50
N ASN A 22 14.30 -8.37 -9.89
CA ASN A 22 14.60 -8.87 -8.55
C ASN A 22 15.20 -10.27 -8.65
N SER A 23 16.00 -10.67 -7.67
CA SER A 23 16.42 -12.06 -7.49
C SER A 23 15.22 -13.00 -7.55
N PRO A 24 15.38 -14.22 -8.10
CA PRO A 24 14.37 -15.26 -8.00
C PRO A 24 14.11 -15.61 -6.53
N GLU A 25 12.93 -16.18 -6.24
CA GLU A 25 12.63 -16.65 -4.90
C GLU A 25 13.55 -17.81 -4.49
N THR A 26 13.93 -17.81 -3.22
CA THR A 26 14.79 -18.82 -2.59
C THR A 26 14.18 -19.25 -1.25
N PRO A 27 14.71 -20.27 -0.58
CA PRO A 27 14.25 -20.61 0.78
C PRO A 27 14.36 -19.47 1.80
N ILE A 28 15.31 -18.53 1.60
CA ILE A 28 15.53 -17.39 2.49
C ILE A 28 14.99 -16.05 1.95
N PHE A 29 14.58 -16.00 0.69
CA PHE A 29 14.01 -14.82 0.07
C PHE A 29 12.69 -15.15 -0.62
N LYS A 30 11.59 -14.71 -0.04
CA LYS A 30 10.24 -14.75 -0.63
C LYS A 30 9.69 -13.35 -0.68
N LYS A 31 9.37 -12.85 -1.86
CA LYS A 31 8.87 -11.47 -2.08
C LYS A 31 7.65 -11.16 -1.24
N SER A 32 6.80 -12.15 -0.98
CA SER A 32 5.60 -12.04 -0.15
C SER A 32 5.87 -11.90 1.36
N ASN A 33 7.11 -12.11 1.82
CA ASN A 33 7.45 -12.20 3.24
C ASN A 33 8.56 -11.23 3.66
N VAL A 34 9.05 -10.40 2.75
CA VAL A 34 10.16 -9.47 3.02
C VAL A 34 9.83 -8.07 2.55
N PHE A 35 10.32 -7.09 3.28
CA PHE A 35 10.31 -5.69 2.87
C PHE A 35 11.71 -5.20 2.53
N PHE A 36 11.81 -4.38 1.51
CA PHE A 36 12.98 -3.55 1.29
C PHE A 36 13.13 -2.53 2.42
N GLY A 37 14.35 -2.38 2.95
CA GLY A 37 14.65 -1.41 4.00
C GLY A 37 14.28 -1.82 5.42
N LEU A 38 13.61 -2.98 5.64
CA LEU A 38 13.10 -3.38 6.96
C LEU A 38 14.21 -3.43 8.03
N HIS A 39 15.38 -3.98 7.71
CA HIS A 39 16.51 -4.10 8.64
C HIS A 39 16.99 -2.75 9.21
N LYS A 40 16.86 -1.68 8.43
CA LYS A 40 17.15 -0.30 8.87
C LYS A 40 15.95 0.33 9.59
N ALA A 41 14.74 0.08 9.08
CA ALA A 41 13.53 0.73 9.55
C ALA A 41 13.04 0.25 10.92
N ILE A 42 13.28 -1.00 11.29
CA ILE A 42 12.77 -1.62 12.55
C ILE A 42 13.06 -0.74 13.79
N ARG A 43 14.23 -0.14 13.87
CA ARG A 43 14.61 0.70 15.02
C ARG A 43 13.86 2.02 15.10
N HIS A 44 13.17 2.39 14.04
CA HIS A 44 12.47 3.66 13.86
C HIS A 44 10.93 3.51 13.74
N MET A 45 10.39 2.29 13.82
CA MET A 45 8.96 2.00 13.63
C MET A 45 8.11 2.09 14.91
N ARG A 46 8.64 2.62 16.02
CA ARG A 46 7.91 2.62 17.31
C ARG A 46 6.56 3.33 17.22
N ASP A 47 6.52 4.49 16.58
CA ASP A 47 5.33 5.32 16.50
C ASP A 47 4.44 4.95 15.31
N TYR A 48 5.05 4.63 14.18
CA TYR A 48 4.37 4.16 12.97
C TYR A 48 5.38 3.65 11.94
N ALA A 49 4.89 2.88 10.97
CA ALA A 49 5.65 2.54 9.76
C ALA A 49 5.13 3.34 8.56
N VAL A 50 6.02 3.65 7.61
CA VAL A 50 5.65 4.19 6.29
C VAL A 50 5.78 3.07 5.27
N LEU A 51 4.69 2.75 4.57
CA LEU A 51 4.67 1.74 3.51
C LEU A 51 4.67 2.43 2.16
N CYS A 52 5.79 2.36 1.45
CA CYS A 52 5.99 2.88 0.10
C CYS A 52 5.73 1.80 -0.96
N GLU A 53 5.52 2.24 -2.21
CA GLU A 53 5.33 1.33 -3.33
C GLU A 53 6.65 0.74 -3.80
N GLY A 54 7.68 1.56 -3.94
CA GLY A 54 8.96 1.21 -4.54
C GLY A 54 10.18 1.38 -3.63
N GLN A 55 11.27 0.78 -4.07
CA GLN A 55 12.55 0.81 -3.35
C GLN A 55 13.19 2.19 -3.38
N LEU A 56 13.05 2.94 -4.50
CA LEU A 56 13.57 4.30 -4.61
C LEU A 56 12.85 5.25 -3.65
N ASP A 57 11.54 5.05 -3.45
CA ASP A 57 10.77 5.84 -2.50
C ASP A 57 11.27 5.64 -1.07
N VAL A 58 11.61 4.39 -0.70
CA VAL A 58 12.21 4.09 0.61
C VAL A 58 13.56 4.77 0.75
N ILE A 59 14.39 4.75 -0.28
CA ILE A 59 15.70 5.42 -0.26
C ILE A 59 15.50 6.93 -0.06
N ALA A 60 14.61 7.55 -0.84
CA ALA A 60 14.30 8.98 -0.71
C ALA A 60 13.72 9.33 0.67
N CYS A 61 12.82 8.49 1.21
CA CYS A 61 12.31 8.62 2.57
C CYS A 61 13.45 8.62 3.60
N HIS A 62 14.37 7.64 3.51
CA HIS A 62 15.48 7.53 4.46
C HIS A 62 16.45 8.71 4.34
N GLU A 63 16.73 9.21 3.13
CA GLU A 63 17.52 10.43 2.90
C GLU A 63 16.83 11.68 3.46
N ALA A 64 15.50 11.75 3.38
CA ALA A 64 14.70 12.81 3.99
C ALA A 64 14.57 12.69 5.52
N GLY A 65 15.21 11.69 6.14
CA GLY A 65 15.16 11.44 7.59
C GLY A 65 13.94 10.62 8.05
N VAL A 66 13.08 10.16 7.15
CA VAL A 66 11.94 9.27 7.42
C VAL A 66 12.44 7.81 7.39
N LYS A 67 13.11 7.41 8.46
CA LYS A 67 13.84 6.13 8.54
C LYS A 67 12.95 4.91 8.85
N ASN A 68 11.67 5.10 9.09
CA ASN A 68 10.66 4.06 9.34
C ASN A 68 9.93 3.62 8.06
N ALA A 69 10.47 3.95 6.87
CA ALA A 69 9.91 3.59 5.58
C ALA A 69 10.39 2.21 5.11
N VAL A 70 9.46 1.46 4.50
CA VAL A 70 9.70 0.15 3.86
C VAL A 70 8.87 0.04 2.59
N ALA A 71 9.26 -0.86 1.68
CA ALA A 71 8.47 -1.17 0.49
C ALA A 71 8.37 -2.68 0.25
N THR A 72 7.32 -3.11 -0.45
CA THR A 72 7.21 -4.47 -0.97
C THR A 72 8.17 -4.67 -2.15
N GLN A 73 8.43 -5.93 -2.51
CA GLN A 73 9.43 -6.28 -3.53
C GLN A 73 8.79 -6.49 -4.92
N GLY A 74 8.04 -5.50 -5.41
CA GLY A 74 7.32 -5.62 -6.68
C GLY A 74 6.15 -6.60 -6.64
N THR A 75 5.55 -6.75 -5.47
CA THR A 75 4.33 -7.54 -5.24
C THR A 75 3.33 -6.73 -4.41
N ALA A 76 2.05 -7.08 -4.46
CA ALA A 76 1.07 -6.47 -3.57
C ALA A 76 1.40 -6.77 -2.09
N CYS A 77 0.97 -5.89 -1.19
CA CYS A 77 1.07 -6.14 0.24
C CYS A 77 0.26 -7.41 0.60
N THR A 78 0.91 -8.35 1.27
CA THR A 78 0.34 -9.64 1.65
C THR A 78 0.01 -9.68 3.15
N ASN A 79 -0.70 -10.71 3.59
CA ASN A 79 -0.95 -10.94 5.02
C ASN A 79 0.35 -11.10 5.81
N GLU A 80 1.37 -11.74 5.23
CA GLU A 80 2.68 -11.88 5.89
C GLU A 80 3.39 -10.53 6.03
N HIS A 81 3.29 -9.65 5.03
CA HIS A 81 3.76 -8.28 5.13
C HIS A 81 3.04 -7.52 6.26
N ALA A 82 1.71 -7.61 6.33
CA ALA A 82 0.93 -6.97 7.40
C ALA A 82 1.32 -7.50 8.79
N ARG A 83 1.57 -8.81 8.94
CA ARG A 83 2.05 -9.41 10.18
C ARG A 83 3.43 -8.89 10.59
N LEU A 84 4.34 -8.70 9.62
CA LEU A 84 5.65 -8.11 9.89
C LEU A 84 5.52 -6.68 10.40
N LEU A 85 4.71 -5.85 9.73
CA LEU A 85 4.45 -4.48 10.17
C LEU A 85 3.88 -4.47 11.59
N LYS A 86 2.83 -5.25 11.86
CA LYS A 86 2.22 -5.35 13.18
C LYS A 86 3.21 -5.80 14.26
N ARG A 87 4.13 -6.69 13.92
CA ARG A 87 5.16 -7.16 14.86
C ARG A 87 6.15 -6.08 15.27
N TYR A 88 6.49 -5.17 14.35
CA TYR A 88 7.56 -4.20 14.56
C TYR A 88 7.07 -2.78 14.86
N THR A 89 5.80 -2.45 14.57
CA THR A 89 5.20 -1.18 14.97
C THR A 89 4.68 -1.26 16.40
N GLY A 90 5.15 -0.36 17.25
CA GLY A 90 4.71 -0.31 18.66
C GLY A 90 3.28 0.22 18.85
N SER A 91 2.79 1.00 17.87
CA SER A 91 1.47 1.65 17.90
C SER A 91 0.43 1.01 16.99
N ASP A 92 0.77 -0.10 16.31
CA ASP A 92 -0.04 -0.71 15.24
C ASP A 92 -0.42 0.24 14.09
N LYS A 93 0.22 1.43 13.99
CA LYS A 93 -0.08 2.45 12.99
C LYS A 93 0.80 2.31 11.76
N VAL A 94 0.18 2.37 10.57
CA VAL A 94 0.86 2.39 9.27
C VAL A 94 0.35 3.55 8.43
N VAL A 95 1.27 4.29 7.82
CA VAL A 95 0.97 5.32 6.82
C VAL A 95 1.33 4.76 5.44
N ILE A 96 0.34 4.50 4.60
CA ILE A 96 0.54 4.13 3.19
C ILE A 96 0.95 5.40 2.43
N CYS A 97 2.02 5.30 1.68
CA CYS A 97 2.58 6.38 0.87
C CYS A 97 2.85 5.84 -0.53
N TYR A 98 1.79 5.69 -1.31
CA TYR A 98 1.81 5.17 -2.67
C TYR A 98 1.59 6.29 -3.69
N ASP A 99 1.88 6.00 -4.96
CA ASP A 99 1.67 6.93 -6.06
C ASP A 99 0.20 7.37 -6.14
N SER A 100 -0.04 8.60 -6.60
CA SER A 100 -1.38 9.18 -6.71
C SER A 100 -2.13 8.78 -7.99
N ASP A 101 -1.72 7.69 -8.64
CA ASP A 101 -2.38 7.14 -9.82
C ASP A 101 -3.42 6.05 -9.46
N PHE A 102 -4.17 5.58 -10.47
CA PHE A 102 -5.17 4.54 -10.28
C PHE A 102 -4.59 3.25 -9.70
N ALA A 103 -3.39 2.85 -10.10
CA ALA A 103 -2.73 1.62 -9.63
C ALA A 103 -2.36 1.74 -8.15
N GLY A 104 -1.81 2.89 -7.72
CA GLY A 104 -1.50 3.19 -6.32
C GLY A 104 -2.74 3.21 -5.43
N HIS A 105 -3.87 3.79 -5.92
CA HIS A 105 -5.14 3.75 -5.19
C HIS A 105 -5.69 2.32 -4.98
N ASP A 106 -5.56 1.45 -5.99
CA ASP A 106 -5.98 0.04 -5.90
C ASP A 106 -5.03 -0.77 -5.01
N ALA A 107 -3.72 -0.50 -5.11
CA ALA A 107 -2.71 -1.11 -4.23
C ALA A 107 -2.91 -0.71 -2.76
N ALA A 108 -3.23 0.56 -2.48
CA ALA A 108 -3.53 1.03 -1.12
C ALA A 108 -4.77 0.33 -0.54
N ALA A 109 -5.82 0.13 -1.35
CA ALA A 109 -7.02 -0.60 -0.94
C ALA A 109 -6.72 -2.08 -0.60
N LYS A 110 -5.88 -2.74 -1.39
CA LYS A 110 -5.43 -4.11 -1.10
C LYS A 110 -4.58 -4.19 0.16
N ALA A 111 -3.64 -3.26 0.34
CA ALA A 111 -2.82 -3.19 1.54
C ALA A 111 -3.67 -2.94 2.79
N PHE A 112 -4.67 -2.04 2.70
CA PHE A 112 -5.62 -1.80 3.78
C PHE A 112 -6.33 -3.07 4.24
N LEU A 113 -6.84 -3.90 3.30
CA LEU A 113 -7.56 -5.13 3.65
C LEU A 113 -6.71 -6.07 4.53
N GLU A 114 -5.44 -6.25 4.17
CA GLU A 114 -4.54 -7.12 4.92
C GLU A 114 -4.20 -6.56 6.31
N MET A 115 -4.01 -5.25 6.43
CA MET A 115 -3.65 -4.60 7.70
C MET A 115 -4.84 -4.41 8.63
N ALA A 116 -6.01 -4.01 8.11
CA ALA A 116 -7.23 -3.80 8.88
C ALA A 116 -7.74 -5.11 9.51
N ALA A 117 -7.57 -6.24 8.81
CA ALA A 117 -7.88 -7.57 9.32
C ALA A 117 -7.04 -7.94 10.57
N LEU A 118 -5.86 -7.35 10.71
CA LEU A 118 -4.99 -7.51 11.89
C LEU A 118 -5.20 -6.42 12.94
N GLY A 119 -6.17 -5.53 12.77
CA GLY A 119 -6.49 -4.45 13.73
C GLY A 119 -5.46 -3.32 13.72
N MET A 120 -4.82 -3.05 12.58
CA MET A 120 -3.90 -1.93 12.47
C MET A 120 -4.62 -0.62 12.13
N ASP A 121 -4.11 0.50 12.66
CA ASP A 121 -4.52 1.86 12.26
C ASP A 121 -3.85 2.22 10.93
N VAL A 122 -4.62 2.18 9.85
CA VAL A 122 -4.13 2.44 8.50
C VAL A 122 -4.51 3.85 8.06
N ARG A 123 -3.51 4.65 7.78
CA ARG A 123 -3.65 5.99 7.24
C ARG A 123 -3.03 6.08 5.85
N VAL A 124 -3.39 7.11 5.10
CA VAL A 124 -2.85 7.34 3.75
C VAL A 124 -2.30 8.76 3.64
N ALA A 125 -1.05 8.86 3.24
CA ALA A 125 -0.42 10.12 2.86
C ALA A 125 -0.72 10.39 1.38
N THR A 126 -1.48 11.45 1.09
CA THR A 126 -1.83 11.80 -0.28
C THR A 126 -0.73 12.64 -0.89
N MET A 127 -0.05 12.10 -1.89
CA MET A 127 0.93 12.84 -2.68
C MET A 127 0.25 13.85 -3.62
N PRO A 128 0.91 14.96 -3.96
CA PRO A 128 0.46 15.82 -5.05
C PRO A 128 0.34 15.05 -6.37
N PRO A 129 -0.58 15.43 -7.26
CA PRO A 129 -0.76 14.74 -8.53
C PRO A 129 0.54 14.61 -9.32
N GLY A 130 0.88 13.39 -9.76
CA GLY A 130 2.06 13.09 -10.55
C GLY A 130 3.38 13.06 -9.78
N GLU A 131 3.34 13.20 -8.45
CA GLU A 131 4.52 13.07 -7.61
C GLU A 131 4.52 11.75 -6.83
N ASP A 132 5.70 11.19 -6.65
CA ASP A 132 6.03 10.11 -5.75
C ASP A 132 6.96 10.62 -4.62
N PRO A 133 7.26 9.85 -3.58
CA PRO A 133 8.14 10.30 -2.51
C PRO A 133 9.52 10.77 -2.99
N ASP A 134 10.11 10.13 -4.01
CA ASP A 134 11.41 10.49 -4.55
C ASP A 134 11.39 11.86 -5.25
N SER A 135 10.41 12.08 -6.14
CA SER A 135 10.24 13.36 -6.83
C SER A 135 9.89 14.51 -5.88
N LEU A 136 9.01 14.23 -4.90
CA LEU A 136 8.58 15.23 -3.92
C LEU A 136 9.75 15.71 -3.04
N VAL A 137 10.54 14.77 -2.50
CA VAL A 137 11.71 15.11 -1.69
C VAL A 137 12.72 15.92 -2.49
N LYS A 138 12.94 15.60 -3.75
CA LYS A 138 13.84 16.33 -4.65
C LYS A 138 13.34 17.72 -5.00
N SER A 139 12.02 17.88 -5.25
CA SER A 139 11.43 19.13 -5.73
C SER A 139 11.09 20.10 -4.59
N ARG A 140 10.59 19.61 -3.46
CA ARG A 140 10.06 20.42 -2.35
C ARG A 140 10.78 20.25 -1.02
N GLY A 141 11.69 19.27 -0.95
CA GLY A 141 12.50 19.01 0.23
C GLY A 141 11.84 18.11 1.27
N PRO A 142 12.63 17.70 2.28
CA PRO A 142 12.22 16.73 3.29
C PRO A 142 11.14 17.24 4.26
N ASP A 143 11.09 18.55 4.51
CA ASP A 143 10.12 19.13 5.46
C ASP A 143 8.69 19.07 4.92
N GLU A 144 8.50 19.36 3.64
CA GLU A 144 7.20 19.22 3.00
C GLU A 144 6.74 17.77 2.99
N PHE A 145 7.63 16.84 2.69
CA PHE A 145 7.31 15.41 2.72
C PHE A 145 6.89 14.95 4.14
N ARG A 146 7.62 15.36 5.18
CA ARG A 146 7.23 15.08 6.58
C ARG A 146 5.87 15.64 6.93
N SER A 147 5.58 16.89 6.51
CA SER A 147 4.28 17.53 6.70
C SER A 147 3.13 16.73 6.06
N ILE A 148 3.35 16.14 4.88
CA ILE A 148 2.36 15.29 4.21
C ILE A 148 2.12 14.00 5.02
N LEU A 149 3.15 13.37 5.54
CA LEU A 149 3.01 12.18 6.40
C LEU A 149 2.24 12.50 7.69
N GLU A 150 2.53 13.63 8.33
CA GLU A 150 1.83 14.07 9.54
C GLU A 150 0.35 14.36 9.29
N LYS A 151 0.02 14.90 8.12
CA LYS A 151 -1.35 15.20 7.66
C LYS A 151 -2.06 13.99 7.04
N SER A 152 -1.47 12.79 7.12
CA SER A 152 -2.09 11.58 6.58
C SER A 152 -3.53 11.41 7.08
N SER A 153 -4.43 11.04 6.17
CA SER A 153 -5.86 10.86 6.45
C SER A 153 -6.16 9.43 6.87
N GLU A 154 -7.25 9.23 7.59
CA GLU A 154 -7.81 7.89 7.75
C GLU A 154 -8.20 7.30 6.40
N PHE A 155 -8.09 5.98 6.28
CA PHE A 155 -8.27 5.29 5.01
C PHE A 155 -9.64 5.57 4.36
N PHE A 156 -10.74 5.56 5.13
CA PHE A 156 -12.08 5.78 4.55
C PHE A 156 -12.29 7.23 4.11
N ASP A 157 -11.71 8.22 4.80
CA ASP A 157 -11.75 9.62 4.35
C ASP A 157 -10.99 9.80 3.03
N TYR A 158 -9.78 9.24 2.95
CA TYR A 158 -9.00 9.21 1.71
C TYR A 158 -9.76 8.53 0.57
N ARG A 159 -10.30 7.33 0.80
CA ARG A 159 -10.97 6.54 -0.24
C ARG A 159 -12.24 7.21 -0.75
N LEU A 160 -13.03 7.83 0.12
CA LEU A 160 -14.22 8.58 -0.26
C LEU A 160 -13.91 9.82 -1.07
N ARG A 161 -12.82 10.55 -0.74
CA ARG A 161 -12.36 11.69 -1.56
C ARG A 161 -12.01 11.23 -2.96
N TYR A 162 -11.18 10.22 -3.10
CA TYR A 162 -10.82 9.66 -4.40
C TYR A 162 -12.04 9.22 -5.21
N LEU A 163 -12.95 8.45 -4.60
CA LEU A 163 -14.16 8.00 -5.29
C LEU A 163 -15.10 9.15 -5.63
N GLY A 164 -15.09 10.24 -4.87
CA GLY A 164 -15.85 11.45 -5.16
C GLY A 164 -15.31 12.26 -6.34
N GLU A 165 -14.01 12.25 -6.57
CA GLU A 165 -13.38 12.86 -7.75
C GLU A 165 -13.72 12.09 -9.04
N GLU A 166 -13.80 10.77 -8.95
CA GLU A 166 -14.08 9.89 -10.08
C GLU A 166 -15.59 9.70 -10.39
N ASN A 167 -16.46 10.06 -9.44
CA ASN A 167 -17.88 9.74 -9.51
C ASN A 167 -18.75 10.89 -9.00
N ASN A 168 -19.94 11.05 -9.62
CA ASN A 168 -20.95 11.97 -9.10
C ASN A 168 -21.62 11.37 -7.85
N LEU A 169 -21.17 11.80 -6.67
CA LEU A 169 -21.74 11.36 -5.39
C LEU A 169 -23.09 12.03 -5.05
N ASP A 170 -23.66 12.87 -5.91
CA ASP A 170 -25.03 13.37 -5.73
C ASP A 170 -26.07 12.36 -6.25
N ASP A 171 -25.67 11.49 -7.18
CA ASP A 171 -26.54 10.45 -7.70
C ASP A 171 -26.76 9.30 -6.71
N PRO A 172 -28.02 8.98 -6.35
CA PRO A 172 -28.31 7.91 -5.40
C PRO A 172 -27.80 6.52 -5.80
N GLY A 173 -27.82 6.21 -7.11
CA GLY A 173 -27.32 4.94 -7.63
C GLY A 173 -25.81 4.81 -7.44
N THR A 174 -25.09 5.89 -7.70
CA THR A 174 -23.65 5.99 -7.49
C THR A 174 -23.29 5.86 -6.01
N LYS A 175 -23.99 6.54 -5.11
CA LYS A 175 -23.81 6.37 -3.67
C LYS A 175 -23.96 4.92 -3.23
N ALA A 176 -25.01 4.26 -3.69
CA ALA A 176 -25.27 2.85 -3.36
C ALA A 176 -24.19 1.91 -3.92
N ARG A 177 -23.61 2.23 -5.10
CA ARG A 177 -22.50 1.48 -5.67
C ARG A 177 -21.24 1.67 -4.83
N VAL A 178 -20.86 2.92 -4.51
CA VAL A 178 -19.71 3.25 -3.68
C VAL A 178 -19.80 2.58 -2.30
N ALA A 179 -20.99 2.59 -1.67
CA ALA A 179 -21.22 1.90 -0.41
C ALA A 179 -20.96 0.39 -0.51
N ARG A 180 -21.39 -0.25 -1.60
CA ARG A 180 -21.10 -1.68 -1.85
C ARG A 180 -19.61 -1.93 -2.09
N ASP A 181 -18.91 -1.05 -2.79
CA ASP A 181 -17.49 -1.18 -3.09
C ASP A 181 -16.62 -1.01 -1.83
N LEU A 182 -17.08 -0.19 -0.87
CA LEU A 182 -16.43 -0.01 0.43
C LEU A 182 -16.76 -1.13 1.45
N SER A 183 -17.84 -1.88 1.24
CA SER A 183 -18.32 -2.88 2.21
C SER A 183 -17.29 -3.97 2.55
N PRO A 184 -16.49 -4.52 1.61
CA PRO A 184 -15.42 -5.47 1.95
C PRO A 184 -14.35 -4.86 2.85
N MET A 185 -14.02 -3.57 2.66
CA MET A 185 -13.03 -2.86 3.46
C MET A 185 -13.56 -2.59 4.88
N LEU A 186 -14.83 -2.18 5.01
CA LEU A 186 -15.51 -2.04 6.28
C LEU A 186 -15.59 -3.38 7.02
N HIS A 187 -15.85 -4.47 6.28
CA HIS A 187 -15.88 -5.82 6.86
C HIS A 187 -14.51 -6.25 7.39
N ALA A 188 -13.41 -5.85 6.73
CA ALA A 188 -12.05 -6.21 7.12
C ALA A 188 -11.60 -5.56 8.44
N VAL A 189 -12.24 -4.48 8.89
CA VAL A 189 -11.92 -3.85 10.18
C VAL A 189 -12.26 -4.80 11.31
N SER A 190 -11.24 -5.34 11.98
CA SER A 190 -11.38 -6.43 12.95
C SER A 190 -11.96 -5.97 14.30
N ASP A 191 -11.64 -4.74 14.75
CA ASP A 191 -12.23 -4.16 15.94
C ASP A 191 -13.67 -3.70 15.68
N LYS A 192 -14.63 -4.18 16.48
CA LYS A 192 -16.05 -3.92 16.28
C LYS A 192 -16.43 -2.45 16.49
N ASN A 193 -15.80 -1.77 17.44
CA ASN A 193 -16.08 -0.36 17.71
C ASN A 193 -15.52 0.51 16.57
N ALA A 194 -14.30 0.22 16.12
CA ALA A 194 -13.71 0.88 14.96
C ALA A 194 -14.51 0.61 13.68
N GLN A 195 -15.01 -0.60 13.48
CA GLN A 195 -15.88 -0.97 12.36
C GLN A 195 -17.17 -0.13 12.36
N GLU A 196 -17.87 -0.05 13.50
CA GLU A 196 -19.09 0.75 13.64
C GLU A 196 -18.82 2.25 13.45
N ALA A 197 -17.73 2.76 13.99
CA ALA A 197 -17.32 4.14 13.76
C ALA A 197 -17.08 4.43 12.27
N SER A 198 -16.42 3.51 11.56
CA SER A 198 -16.17 3.61 10.11
C SER A 198 -17.47 3.51 9.30
N ILE A 199 -18.41 2.64 9.69
CA ILE A 199 -19.74 2.54 9.06
C ILE A 199 -20.50 3.86 9.20
N ASN A 200 -20.54 4.44 10.41
CA ASN A 200 -21.20 5.70 10.65
C ASN A 200 -20.55 6.86 9.89
N PHE A 201 -19.23 6.88 9.82
CA PHE A 201 -18.47 7.86 9.04
C PHE A 201 -18.83 7.79 7.55
N VAL A 202 -18.74 6.60 6.94
CA VAL A 202 -19.07 6.38 5.52
C VAL A 202 -20.54 6.74 5.24
N ALA A 203 -21.48 6.32 6.12
CA ALA A 203 -22.89 6.63 5.98
C ALA A 203 -23.15 8.13 5.98
N THR A 204 -22.54 8.87 6.89
CA THR A 204 -22.65 10.34 6.99
C THR A 204 -22.10 11.01 5.74
N ARG A 205 -20.93 10.59 5.26
CA ARG A 205 -20.29 11.16 4.07
C ARG A 205 -21.08 10.93 2.79
N LEU A 206 -21.73 9.76 2.66
CA LEU A 206 -22.58 9.43 1.50
C LEU A 206 -24.03 9.92 1.64
N GLY A 207 -24.45 10.39 2.82
CA GLY A 207 -25.85 10.73 3.11
C GLY A 207 -26.77 9.51 3.04
N LEU A 208 -26.29 8.34 3.48
CA LEU A 208 -27.03 7.09 3.56
C LEU A 208 -27.30 6.70 5.02
N SER A 209 -28.25 5.80 5.25
CA SER A 209 -28.48 5.28 6.60
C SER A 209 -27.35 4.34 7.02
N PRO A 210 -26.87 4.40 8.29
CA PRO A 210 -25.89 3.44 8.81
C PRO A 210 -26.36 1.99 8.70
N ASP A 211 -27.66 1.74 8.86
CA ASP A 211 -28.25 0.39 8.75
C ASP A 211 -28.12 -0.17 7.33
N GLY A 212 -28.29 0.67 6.31
CA GLY A 212 -28.09 0.28 4.91
C GLY A 212 -26.63 -0.10 4.63
N ILE A 213 -25.67 0.67 5.16
CA ILE A 213 -24.23 0.33 5.06
C ILE A 213 -23.92 -0.96 5.82
N ARG A 214 -24.45 -1.12 7.05
CA ARG A 214 -24.26 -2.32 7.87
C ARG A 214 -24.77 -3.57 7.16
N GLN A 215 -25.93 -3.48 6.53
CA GLN A 215 -26.48 -4.60 5.75
C GLN A 215 -25.56 -4.94 4.57
N ALA A 216 -25.03 -3.94 3.85
CA ALA A 216 -24.10 -4.16 2.75
C ALA A 216 -22.78 -4.83 3.22
N VAL A 217 -22.29 -4.50 4.42
CA VAL A 217 -21.12 -5.15 5.05
C VAL A 217 -21.42 -6.63 5.35
N VAL A 218 -22.60 -6.94 5.92
CA VAL A 218 -23.03 -8.33 6.17
C VAL A 218 -23.15 -9.13 4.87
N ASP A 219 -23.68 -8.51 3.82
CA ASP A 219 -23.82 -9.18 2.52
C ASP A 219 -22.49 -9.38 1.81
N ALA A 220 -21.53 -8.47 2.01
CA ALA A 220 -20.16 -8.64 1.53
C ALA A 220 -19.47 -9.84 2.18
N ALA A 221 -19.68 -10.06 3.48
CA ALA A 221 -19.15 -11.20 4.22
C ALA A 221 -19.65 -12.57 3.71
N LYS A 222 -20.87 -12.61 3.17
CA LYS A 222 -21.48 -13.85 2.62
C LYS A 222 -21.00 -14.18 1.21
N ARG A 223 -20.42 -13.21 0.49
CA ARG A 223 -19.89 -13.46 -0.85
C ARG A 223 -18.55 -14.18 -0.72
N PRO A 224 -18.38 -15.39 -1.31
CA PRO A 224 -17.08 -16.02 -1.32
C PRO A 224 -16.09 -15.04 -1.96
N SER A 225 -14.99 -14.79 -1.27
CA SER A 225 -13.91 -14.00 -1.82
C SER A 225 -13.54 -14.66 -3.15
N ARG A 226 -13.77 -13.98 -4.27
CA ARG A 226 -13.16 -14.36 -5.53
C ARG A 226 -11.65 -14.10 -5.34
N ARG A 227 -10.96 -15.04 -4.71
CA ARG A 227 -9.54 -15.21 -4.96
C ARG A 227 -9.45 -15.39 -6.47
N ARG A 228 -9.08 -14.33 -7.14
CA ARG A 228 -8.47 -14.47 -8.45
C ARG A 228 -7.12 -15.15 -8.17
N ASP A 229 -7.16 -16.47 -8.19
CA ASP A 229 -5.96 -17.25 -8.50
C ASP A 229 -5.58 -16.89 -9.95
N LYS A 230 -4.98 -15.69 -10.12
CA LYS A 230 -3.99 -15.57 -11.17
C LYS A 230 -2.86 -16.47 -10.70
N LYS A 231 -2.84 -17.68 -11.21
CA LYS A 231 -1.58 -18.41 -11.40
C LYS A 231 -0.66 -17.42 -12.10
N ASP A 232 0.25 -16.83 -11.35
CA ASP A 232 1.49 -16.35 -11.90
C ASP A 232 2.22 -17.61 -12.36
N ASP A 233 1.93 -18.05 -13.58
CA ASP A 233 2.80 -18.98 -14.26
C ASP A 233 4.16 -18.29 -14.31
N PRO A 234 5.22 -18.91 -13.79
CA PRO A 234 6.56 -18.33 -13.87
C PRO A 234 6.87 -18.19 -15.36
N VAL A 235 6.99 -16.96 -15.82
CA VAL A 235 7.59 -16.68 -17.12
C VAL A 235 9.04 -17.14 -16.99
N ILE A 236 9.30 -18.33 -17.47
CA ILE A 236 10.66 -18.84 -17.67
C ILE A 236 11.24 -17.99 -18.79
N VAL A 237 11.89 -16.90 -18.42
CA VAL A 237 12.73 -16.14 -19.34
C VAL A 237 14.01 -16.96 -19.51
N GLU A 238 14.11 -17.68 -20.62
CA GLU A 238 15.38 -18.27 -21.04
C GLU A 238 16.44 -17.16 -21.03
N SER A 239 17.48 -17.35 -20.24
CA SER A 239 18.59 -16.44 -20.09
C SER A 239 19.43 -16.43 -21.37
N THR A 240 19.17 -15.48 -22.25
CA THR A 240 20.20 -15.05 -23.22
C THR A 240 21.23 -14.21 -22.50
N PRO A 241 22.55 -14.46 -22.70
CA PRO A 241 23.57 -13.61 -22.12
C PRO A 241 23.49 -12.22 -22.78
N VAL A 242 23.18 -11.23 -22.01
CA VAL A 242 23.08 -9.85 -22.49
C VAL A 242 24.00 -8.99 -21.63
N ASP A 243 24.93 -8.31 -22.28
CA ASP A 243 25.66 -7.17 -21.72
C ASP A 243 24.65 -6.06 -21.39
N ARG A 244 24.15 -6.05 -20.16
CA ARG A 244 23.23 -5.03 -19.65
C ARG A 244 23.95 -4.25 -18.57
N GLU A 245 24.14 -2.96 -18.78
CA GLU A 245 24.48 -2.02 -17.73
C GLU A 245 23.29 -1.95 -16.76
N LEU A 246 23.36 -2.70 -15.67
CA LEU A 246 22.39 -2.69 -14.58
C LEU A 246 22.93 -1.76 -13.49
N GLY A 247 22.17 -0.72 -13.16
CA GLY A 247 22.39 0.00 -11.91
C GLY A 247 21.97 -0.89 -10.75
N VAL A 248 22.91 -1.35 -9.94
CA VAL A 248 22.62 -2.16 -8.76
C VAL A 248 22.11 -1.25 -7.65
N LEU A 249 20.84 -1.41 -7.28
CA LEU A 249 20.21 -0.73 -6.16
C LEU A 249 20.22 -1.63 -4.92
N ALA A 250 21.21 -1.52 -4.09
CA ALA A 250 21.25 -2.05 -2.71
C ALA A 250 21.03 -3.58 -2.53
N ALA A 251 21.80 -4.13 -1.63
CA ALA A 251 21.58 -5.46 -1.07
C ALA A 251 20.38 -5.45 -0.10
N LEU A 252 19.51 -6.39 -0.21
CA LEU A 252 18.34 -6.62 0.64
C LEU A 252 18.69 -7.47 1.86
#